data_fc6e4cf1673a6bddac1f633047ed2fe5
#
_entry.id   fc6e4cf1673a6bddac1f633047ed2fe5
#
_cell.length_a   1.000
_cell.length_b   1.000
_cell.length_c   1.000
_cell.angle_alpha   90.00
_cell.angle_beta   90.00
_cell.angle_gamma   90.00
#
_symmetry.space_group_name_H-M   'P 1'
#
loop_
_entity.id
_entity.type
_entity.pdbx_description
1 polymer ?
#
loop_
_entity_poly.entity_id
_entity_poly.type
_entity_poly.pdbx_seq_one_letter_code
_entity_poly.pdbx_strand_id
1 'polypeptide(L)'
;SRLQSPQAATGQKEESWLLRLEEEGTKAGDAGLKQLLRAFPQAQQVFIDEAPSALCLPSVELWRSANSREEFAACAGTIKRLLKEGKLRRREIGVALCKEEDMDLLSACFREFSLDPFIAAARPLDESPLLRYLRAFFRLAAGEARTGEVLALLHSGLCGGSSLETDLLDNFMLASGLRFASELEGEHLYRRVDEEEGEAAKTLVRRILKPQMEAARQLNRLASGPEKSLFLQSWLDEASGIREKLETMALQLNREGESDRALLISLSWEACLKALEEASDILGEQDLSVADFAELIISALRGQRPGGIPLGIDRVRVGGLRQMLLYPCRWLFILGAKAGTFPPGLPAEGLLQNREREEIEALSEQI
;
A
#
# COMPACT_ATOMS: atom_id res chain seq x y z
N SER A 1 3.91 11.04 -21.02
CA SER A 1 4.13 10.09 -22.13
C SER A 1 4.06 8.67 -21.62
N ARG A 2 3.13 7.86 -22.13
CA ARG A 2 3.02 6.43 -21.79
C ARG A 2 3.37 5.61 -23.00
N LEU A 3 4.30 4.67 -22.85
CA LEU A 3 4.58 3.60 -23.81
C LEU A 3 3.56 2.47 -23.60
N GLN A 4 2.73 2.20 -24.58
CA GLN A 4 1.86 1.02 -24.60
C GLN A 4 2.39 0.04 -25.63
N SER A 5 2.58 -1.23 -25.23
CA SER A 5 2.91 -2.30 -26.16
C SER A 5 1.64 -2.75 -26.93
N PRO A 6 1.69 -2.92 -28.25
CA PRO A 6 0.55 -3.40 -29.02
C PRO A 6 0.36 -4.91 -28.83
N GLN A 7 -0.91 -5.34 -28.94
CA GLN A 7 -1.28 -6.76 -28.98
C GLN A 7 -0.64 -7.45 -30.18
N ALA A 8 -0.04 -8.61 -29.91
CA ALA A 8 0.62 -9.45 -30.89
C ALA A 8 -0.37 -9.94 -31.97
N ALA A 9 -0.18 -9.45 -33.18
CA ALA A 9 -0.68 -10.12 -34.39
C ALA A 9 0.42 -11.04 -34.90
N THR A 10 0.02 -12.27 -35.22
CA THR A 10 0.80 -13.40 -35.67
C THR A 10 1.81 -13.10 -36.80
N GLY A 11 3.08 -13.39 -36.54
CA GLY A 11 3.97 -13.87 -37.61
C GLY A 11 5.05 -12.96 -38.16
N GLN A 12 5.44 -11.87 -37.52
CA GLN A 12 6.76 -11.23 -37.66
C GLN A 12 6.95 -10.29 -36.47
N LYS A 13 8.10 -10.39 -35.79
CA LYS A 13 8.44 -9.51 -34.67
C LYS A 13 8.79 -8.10 -35.23
N GLU A 14 7.79 -7.32 -35.54
CA GLU A 14 7.93 -5.86 -35.59
C GLU A 14 7.41 -5.34 -34.26
N GLU A 15 8.32 -4.95 -33.37
CA GLU A 15 7.96 -4.22 -32.15
C GLU A 15 7.52 -2.82 -32.57
N SER A 16 6.21 -2.59 -32.66
CA SER A 16 5.64 -1.26 -32.87
C SER A 16 5.32 -0.61 -31.54
N TRP A 17 5.87 0.57 -31.30
CA TRP A 17 5.63 1.37 -30.11
C TRP A 17 4.73 2.54 -30.49
N LEU A 18 3.61 2.71 -29.75
CA LEU A 18 2.72 3.85 -29.93
C LEU A 18 3.00 4.86 -28.81
N LEU A 19 3.51 6.02 -29.18
CA LEU A 19 3.80 7.13 -28.29
C LEU A 19 2.71 8.18 -28.51
N ARG A 20 1.82 8.36 -27.52
CA ARG A 20 0.83 9.44 -27.53
C ARG A 20 1.47 10.68 -26.93
N LEU A 21 1.67 11.70 -27.72
CA LEU A 21 2.06 13.04 -27.28
C LEU A 21 0.81 13.91 -27.29
N GLU A 22 0.43 14.44 -26.15
CA GLU A 22 -0.59 15.48 -26.08
C GLU A 22 0.08 16.81 -26.51
N GLU A 23 -0.43 17.42 -27.55
CA GLU A 23 -0.05 18.75 -27.95
C GLU A 23 -0.57 19.77 -26.94
N GLU A 24 0.22 20.08 -25.94
CA GLU A 24 0.23 21.44 -25.41
C GLU A 24 1.55 22.05 -25.81
N GLY A 25 1.47 23.16 -26.55
CA GLY A 25 2.59 23.83 -27.18
C GLY A 25 3.64 24.38 -26.23
N THR A 26 4.40 23.49 -25.64
CA THR A 26 5.61 23.83 -24.92
C THR A 26 6.82 23.45 -25.77
N LYS A 27 7.71 24.43 -26.01
CA LYS A 27 8.99 24.22 -26.72
C LYS A 27 9.81 22.99 -26.23
N ALA A 28 9.56 22.54 -25.01
CA ALA A 28 10.15 21.34 -24.42
C ALA A 28 9.62 20.03 -25.01
N GLY A 29 8.33 19.94 -25.37
CA GLY A 29 7.74 18.78 -26.05
C GLY A 29 8.31 18.54 -27.44
N ASP A 30 8.53 19.62 -28.19
CA ASP A 30 9.11 19.60 -29.53
C ASP A 30 10.57 19.12 -29.56
N ALA A 31 11.36 19.47 -28.57
CA ALA A 31 12.75 19.01 -28.45
C ALA A 31 12.84 17.51 -28.14
N GLY A 32 11.99 17.00 -27.28
CA GLY A 32 11.88 15.56 -26.96
C GLY A 32 11.40 14.73 -28.14
N LEU A 33 10.40 15.24 -28.89
CA LEU A 33 9.91 14.58 -30.10
C LEU A 33 10.99 14.52 -31.17
N LYS A 34 11.72 15.61 -31.44
CA LYS A 34 12.83 15.65 -32.37
C LYS A 34 13.96 14.69 -32.01
N GLN A 35 14.25 14.52 -30.70
CA GLN A 35 15.22 13.55 -30.23
C GLN A 35 14.77 12.11 -30.46
N LEU A 36 13.49 11.81 -30.20
CA LEU A 36 12.89 10.48 -30.45
C LEU A 36 12.87 10.14 -31.93
N LEU A 37 12.47 11.05 -32.78
CA LEU A 37 12.47 10.84 -34.26
C LEU A 37 13.90 10.68 -34.83
N ARG A 38 14.92 11.29 -34.22
CA ARG A 38 16.31 11.04 -34.59
C ARG A 38 16.80 9.67 -34.13
N ALA A 39 16.37 9.19 -32.98
CA ALA A 39 16.71 7.86 -32.46
C ALA A 39 16.00 6.73 -33.20
N PHE A 40 14.81 7.01 -33.71
CA PHE A 40 13.98 6.04 -34.45
C PHE A 40 13.55 6.59 -35.81
N PRO A 41 14.44 6.60 -36.82
CA PRO A 41 14.16 7.21 -38.15
C PRO A 41 13.01 6.54 -38.92
N GLN A 42 12.64 5.32 -38.53
CA GLN A 42 11.53 4.57 -39.16
C GLN A 42 10.19 4.77 -38.45
N ALA A 43 10.14 5.58 -37.39
CA ALA A 43 8.89 5.85 -36.67
C ALA A 43 7.91 6.60 -37.56
N GLN A 44 6.73 6.02 -37.79
CA GLN A 44 5.65 6.64 -38.50
C GLN A 44 4.91 7.61 -37.60
N GLN A 45 4.92 8.88 -37.96
CA GLN A 45 4.20 9.91 -37.19
C GLN A 45 2.73 9.90 -37.65
N VAL A 46 1.84 9.47 -36.75
CA VAL A 46 0.40 9.51 -36.98
C VAL A 46 -0.17 10.66 -36.17
N PHE A 47 -0.64 11.70 -36.86
CA PHE A 47 -1.43 12.77 -36.22
C PHE A 47 -2.85 12.26 -36.01
N ILE A 48 -3.26 12.10 -34.75
CA ILE A 48 -4.64 11.83 -34.44
C ILE A 48 -5.32 13.18 -34.25
N ASP A 49 -5.93 13.66 -35.34
CA ASP A 49 -6.74 14.87 -35.33
C ASP A 49 -8.09 14.53 -34.68
N GLU A 50 -8.11 14.38 -33.41
CA GLU A 50 -9.34 14.44 -32.62
C GLU A 50 -9.67 15.91 -32.40
N ALA A 51 -10.25 16.56 -33.38
CA ALA A 51 -11.03 17.75 -33.11
C ALA A 51 -12.10 17.35 -32.08
N PRO A 52 -12.15 17.93 -30.89
CA PRO A 52 -13.16 17.59 -29.92
C PRO A 52 -14.51 17.91 -30.54
N SER A 53 -15.24 16.87 -30.97
CA SER A 53 -16.63 17.03 -31.35
C SER A 53 -17.32 17.73 -30.19
N ALA A 54 -17.84 18.93 -30.45
CA ALA A 54 -18.54 19.85 -29.56
C ALA A 54 -18.48 19.42 -28.07
N LEU A 55 -17.55 19.97 -27.31
CA LEU A 55 -17.39 19.73 -25.89
C LEU A 55 -18.76 19.90 -25.20
N CYS A 56 -19.47 18.80 -25.01
CA CYS A 56 -20.61 18.78 -24.12
C CYS A 56 -20.02 18.96 -22.74
N LEU A 57 -19.96 20.20 -22.28
CA LEU A 57 -19.47 20.51 -20.93
C LEU A 57 -20.28 19.66 -19.94
N PRO A 58 -19.63 18.86 -19.10
CA PRO A 58 -20.33 18.09 -18.09
C PRO A 58 -21.08 19.04 -17.17
N SER A 59 -22.27 18.67 -16.75
CA SER A 59 -22.97 19.41 -15.70
C SER A 59 -22.17 19.28 -14.40
N VAL A 60 -21.80 20.42 -13.82
CA VAL A 60 -21.02 20.47 -12.57
C VAL A 60 -21.96 20.92 -11.46
N GLU A 61 -22.08 20.11 -10.41
CA GLU A 61 -22.79 20.43 -9.19
C GLU A 61 -21.80 20.67 -8.05
N LEU A 62 -21.93 21.79 -7.35
CA LEU A 62 -21.11 22.12 -6.20
C LEU A 62 -21.87 21.89 -4.90
N TRP A 63 -21.29 21.06 -4.03
CA TRP A 63 -21.86 20.79 -2.72
C TRP A 63 -20.97 21.39 -1.63
N ARG A 64 -21.63 21.93 -0.60
CA ARG A 64 -20.95 22.44 0.59
C ARG A 64 -21.37 21.63 1.80
N SER A 65 -20.39 21.06 2.49
CA SER A 65 -20.58 20.29 3.71
C SER A 65 -19.85 20.95 4.89
N ALA A 66 -20.29 20.70 6.12
CA ALA A 66 -19.70 21.29 7.30
C ALA A 66 -18.32 20.66 7.61
N ASN A 67 -18.15 19.36 7.30
CA ASN A 67 -16.90 18.62 7.52
C ASN A 67 -16.74 17.46 6.52
N SER A 68 -15.56 16.83 6.49
CA SER A 68 -15.25 15.75 5.55
C SER A 68 -16.17 14.52 5.75
N ARG A 69 -16.56 14.19 6.99
CA ARG A 69 -17.45 13.05 7.25
C ARG A 69 -18.83 13.25 6.64
N GLU A 70 -19.41 14.44 6.79
CA GLU A 70 -20.70 14.77 6.18
C GLU A 70 -20.62 14.79 4.65
N GLU A 71 -19.53 15.31 4.10
CA GLU A 71 -19.26 15.29 2.67
C GLU A 71 -19.25 13.84 2.14
N PHE A 72 -18.52 12.95 2.79
CA PHE A 72 -18.38 11.55 2.38
C PHE A 72 -19.68 10.77 2.57
N ALA A 73 -20.40 11.02 3.65
CA ALA A 73 -21.72 10.42 3.88
C ALA A 73 -22.75 10.88 2.84
N ALA A 74 -22.76 12.17 2.49
CA ALA A 74 -23.62 12.71 1.44
C ALA A 74 -23.29 12.12 0.06
N CYS A 75 -22.00 11.96 -0.26
CA CYS A 75 -21.54 11.28 -1.46
C CYS A 75 -22.04 9.83 -1.49
N ALA A 76 -21.80 9.05 -0.42
CA ALA A 76 -22.25 7.67 -0.32
C ALA A 76 -23.77 7.52 -0.45
N GLY A 77 -24.52 8.39 0.22
CA GLY A 77 -25.99 8.43 0.13
C GLY A 77 -26.49 8.73 -1.29
N THR A 78 -25.83 9.66 -1.99
CA THR A 78 -26.16 10.00 -3.38
C THR A 78 -25.84 8.86 -4.33
N ILE A 79 -24.66 8.21 -4.18
CA ILE A 79 -24.32 7.03 -4.95
C ILE A 79 -25.36 5.93 -4.75
N LYS A 80 -25.71 5.64 -3.50
CA LYS A 80 -26.72 4.62 -3.18
C LYS A 80 -28.09 4.93 -3.83
N ARG A 81 -28.50 6.19 -3.83
CA ARG A 81 -29.71 6.64 -4.50
C ARG A 81 -29.66 6.44 -6.01
N LEU A 82 -28.58 6.87 -6.66
CA LEU A 82 -28.39 6.72 -8.11
C LEU A 82 -28.39 5.25 -8.55
N LEU A 83 -27.77 4.39 -7.78
CA LEU A 83 -27.76 2.94 -8.02
C LEU A 83 -29.15 2.33 -7.85
N LYS A 84 -29.91 2.77 -6.82
CA LYS A 84 -31.29 2.29 -6.55
C LYS A 84 -32.28 2.73 -7.61
N GLU A 85 -32.08 3.92 -8.19
CA GLU A 85 -32.89 4.44 -9.30
C GLU A 85 -32.59 3.72 -10.63
N GLY A 86 -31.58 2.85 -10.67
CA GLY A 86 -31.19 2.10 -11.87
C GLY A 86 -30.61 2.95 -13.01
N LYS A 87 -30.27 4.22 -12.73
CA LYS A 87 -29.75 5.17 -13.73
C LYS A 87 -28.30 4.89 -14.11
N LEU A 88 -27.52 4.31 -13.20
CA LEU A 88 -26.10 4.07 -13.34
C LEU A 88 -25.72 2.68 -12.82
N ARG A 89 -24.67 2.11 -13.40
CA ARG A 89 -23.98 0.94 -12.85
C ARG A 89 -22.85 1.40 -11.94
N ARG A 90 -22.46 0.56 -11.00
CA ARG A 90 -21.39 0.90 -10.05
C ARG A 90 -20.10 1.31 -10.76
N ARG A 91 -19.73 0.60 -11.83
CA ARG A 91 -18.53 0.87 -12.63
C ARG A 91 -18.56 2.21 -13.40
N GLU A 92 -19.72 2.84 -13.51
CA GLU A 92 -19.88 4.13 -14.19
C GLU A 92 -19.69 5.32 -13.22
N ILE A 93 -19.44 5.01 -11.94
CA ILE A 93 -19.26 6.01 -10.88
C ILE A 93 -17.82 5.98 -10.41
N GLY A 94 -17.17 7.15 -10.44
CA GLY A 94 -15.86 7.40 -9.89
C GLY A 94 -15.90 8.33 -8.70
N VAL A 95 -15.01 8.14 -7.74
CA VAL A 95 -14.79 9.02 -6.59
C VAL A 95 -13.32 9.37 -6.51
N ALA A 96 -13.00 10.65 -6.67
CA ALA A 96 -11.66 11.18 -6.58
C ALA A 96 -11.47 11.89 -5.24
N LEU A 97 -10.46 11.49 -4.48
CA LEU A 97 -10.04 12.18 -3.26
C LEU A 97 -8.92 13.17 -3.57
N CYS A 98 -9.06 14.39 -3.10
CA CYS A 98 -8.01 15.40 -3.15
C CYS A 98 -6.88 15.12 -2.14
N LYS A 99 -7.20 14.44 -1.02
CA LYS A 99 -6.24 13.97 -0.01
C LYS A 99 -6.38 12.47 0.18
N GLU A 100 -5.32 11.72 -0.12
CA GLU A 100 -5.30 10.26 0.05
C GLU A 100 -5.38 9.83 1.53
N GLU A 101 -4.98 10.69 2.45
CA GLU A 101 -5.07 10.50 3.91
C GLU A 101 -6.52 10.29 4.39
N ASP A 102 -7.51 10.84 3.68
CA ASP A 102 -8.92 10.73 4.03
C ASP A 102 -9.56 9.40 3.57
N MET A 103 -8.79 8.48 2.95
CA MET A 103 -9.28 7.23 2.37
C MET A 103 -9.97 6.32 3.39
N ASP A 104 -9.41 6.23 4.59
CA ASP A 104 -9.99 5.38 5.65
C ASP A 104 -11.33 5.92 6.15
N LEU A 105 -11.45 7.24 6.29
CA LEU A 105 -12.70 7.90 6.65
C LEU A 105 -13.76 7.69 5.57
N LEU A 106 -13.38 7.81 4.28
CA LEU A 106 -14.27 7.54 3.16
C LEU A 106 -14.74 6.09 3.16
N SER A 107 -13.81 5.15 3.37
CA SER A 107 -14.11 3.70 3.43
C SER A 107 -15.08 3.38 4.56
N ALA A 108 -14.92 4.01 5.72
CA ALA A 108 -15.85 3.87 6.85
C ALA A 108 -17.24 4.38 6.49
N CYS A 109 -17.36 5.58 5.90
CA CYS A 109 -18.64 6.13 5.45
C CYS A 109 -19.29 5.22 4.40
N PHE A 110 -18.56 4.68 3.44
CA PHE A 110 -19.12 3.80 2.42
C PHE A 110 -19.66 2.50 3.01
N ARG A 111 -18.98 1.92 4.02
CA ARG A 111 -19.49 0.75 4.75
C ARG A 111 -20.81 1.02 5.47
N GLU A 112 -20.97 2.18 6.10
CA GLU A 112 -22.25 2.58 6.73
C GLU A 112 -23.42 2.55 5.74
N PHE A 113 -23.16 2.85 4.46
CA PHE A 113 -24.17 2.79 3.38
C PHE A 113 -24.21 1.44 2.66
N SER A 114 -23.48 0.43 3.10
CA SER A 114 -23.34 -0.89 2.43
C SER A 114 -22.85 -0.77 0.98
N LEU A 115 -21.98 0.17 0.74
CA LEU A 115 -21.25 0.33 -0.51
C LEU A 115 -19.89 -0.33 -0.35
N ASP A 116 -19.52 -1.20 -1.30
CA ASP A 116 -18.19 -1.84 -1.37
C ASP A 116 -17.45 -1.26 -2.57
N PRO A 117 -16.65 -0.19 -2.38
CA PRO A 117 -15.91 0.44 -3.46
C PRO A 117 -14.65 -0.38 -3.81
N PHE A 118 -14.16 -0.22 -5.01
CA PHE A 118 -12.81 -0.60 -5.37
C PHE A 118 -11.87 0.59 -5.14
N ILE A 119 -10.96 0.45 -4.19
CA ILE A 119 -9.96 1.47 -3.89
C ILE A 119 -8.76 1.27 -4.81
N ALA A 120 -8.59 2.18 -5.79
CA ALA A 120 -7.48 2.12 -6.74
C ALA A 120 -6.13 2.54 -6.13
N ALA A 121 -6.14 3.18 -4.96
CA ALA A 121 -4.92 3.56 -4.26
C ALA A 121 -4.15 2.30 -3.83
N ALA A 122 -2.90 2.21 -4.25
CA ALA A 122 -2.00 1.18 -3.77
C ALA A 122 -1.77 1.42 -2.27
N ARG A 123 -2.37 0.59 -1.42
CA ARG A 123 -2.10 0.65 0.02
C ARG A 123 -0.65 0.24 0.28
N PRO A 124 0.09 0.98 1.09
CA PRO A 124 1.43 0.55 1.47
C PRO A 124 1.33 -0.78 2.21
N LEU A 125 2.24 -1.71 1.91
CA LEU A 125 2.30 -2.99 2.60
C LEU A 125 2.61 -2.85 4.10
N ASP A 126 3.03 -1.67 4.54
CA ASP A 126 3.31 -1.33 5.94
C ASP A 126 2.15 -1.62 6.91
N GLU A 127 0.91 -1.59 6.42
CA GLU A 127 -0.29 -1.88 7.20
C GLU A 127 -0.59 -3.38 7.33
N SER A 128 0.12 -4.23 6.56
CA SER A 128 -0.16 -5.67 6.60
C SER A 128 0.29 -6.31 7.92
N PRO A 129 -0.48 -7.30 8.44
CA PRO A 129 -0.08 -8.08 9.60
C PRO A 129 1.29 -8.73 9.44
N LEU A 130 1.62 -9.18 8.22
CA LEU A 130 2.89 -9.83 7.90
C LEU A 130 4.07 -8.86 8.08
N LEU A 131 3.98 -7.63 7.59
CA LEU A 131 5.07 -6.66 7.75
C LEU A 131 5.26 -6.25 9.22
N ARG A 132 4.18 -6.13 9.97
CA ARG A 132 4.24 -5.88 11.42
C ARG A 132 4.96 -7.02 12.13
N TYR A 133 4.59 -8.26 11.80
CA TYR A 133 5.25 -9.46 12.31
C TYR A 133 6.74 -9.47 11.97
N LEU A 134 7.11 -9.31 10.70
CA LEU A 134 8.49 -9.36 10.23
C LEU A 134 9.39 -8.34 10.92
N ARG A 135 8.92 -7.10 11.08
CA ARG A 135 9.67 -6.05 11.79
C ARG A 135 9.96 -6.45 13.23
N ALA A 136 8.96 -6.93 13.94
CA ALA A 136 9.12 -7.38 15.32
C ALA A 136 10.00 -8.62 15.40
N PHE A 137 9.85 -9.58 14.49
CA PHE A 137 10.65 -10.80 14.42
C PHE A 137 12.14 -10.51 14.15
N PHE A 138 12.44 -9.59 13.24
CA PHE A 138 13.82 -9.19 12.98
C PHE A 138 14.45 -8.47 14.18
N ARG A 139 13.71 -7.63 14.90
CA ARG A 139 14.20 -7.03 16.16
C ARG A 139 14.48 -8.10 17.22
N LEU A 140 13.64 -9.12 17.27
CA LEU A 140 13.84 -10.26 18.15
C LEU A 140 15.12 -11.04 17.74
N ALA A 141 15.33 -11.25 16.44
CA ALA A 141 16.52 -11.93 15.93
C ALA A 141 17.81 -11.15 16.16
N ALA A 142 17.76 -9.81 16.07
CA ALA A 142 18.90 -8.95 16.41
C ALA A 142 19.21 -8.90 17.92
N GLY A 143 18.35 -9.45 18.78
CA GLY A 143 18.49 -9.38 20.24
C GLY A 143 18.11 -8.02 20.84
N GLU A 144 17.47 -7.15 20.06
CA GLU A 144 17.12 -5.77 20.43
C GLU A 144 15.65 -5.58 20.80
N ALA A 145 14.84 -6.65 20.76
CA ALA A 145 13.40 -6.56 20.98
C ALA A 145 13.08 -6.14 22.41
N ARG A 146 12.36 -5.03 22.53
CA ARG A 146 11.79 -4.52 23.77
C ARG A 146 10.34 -4.98 23.88
N THR A 147 9.68 -4.64 24.98
CA THR A 147 8.27 -4.96 25.23
C THR A 147 7.38 -4.56 24.05
N GLY A 148 7.59 -3.37 23.46
CA GLY A 148 6.80 -2.90 22.32
C GLY A 148 6.89 -3.80 21.09
N GLU A 149 8.08 -4.34 20.78
CA GLU A 149 8.26 -5.27 19.67
C GLU A 149 7.64 -6.64 19.98
N VAL A 150 7.74 -7.11 21.24
CA VAL A 150 7.06 -8.37 21.64
C VAL A 150 5.55 -8.23 21.53
N LEU A 151 4.99 -7.10 21.96
CA LEU A 151 3.57 -6.80 21.80
C LEU A 151 3.17 -6.66 20.34
N ALA A 152 3.97 -5.98 19.50
CA ALA A 152 3.73 -5.88 18.08
C ALA A 152 3.71 -7.25 17.40
N LEU A 153 4.58 -8.18 17.84
CA LEU A 153 4.62 -9.56 17.37
C LEU A 153 3.31 -10.28 17.72
N LEU A 154 2.86 -10.20 18.97
CA LEU A 154 1.61 -10.81 19.46
C LEU A 154 0.38 -10.23 18.75
N HIS A 155 0.27 -8.90 18.69
CA HIS A 155 -0.84 -8.20 18.06
C HIS A 155 -0.87 -8.28 16.53
N SER A 156 0.18 -8.86 15.91
CA SER A 156 0.11 -9.23 14.49
C SER A 156 -0.95 -10.30 14.21
N GLY A 157 -1.32 -11.08 15.23
CA GLY A 157 -2.21 -12.25 15.14
C GLY A 157 -1.56 -13.48 14.48
N LEU A 158 -0.25 -13.42 14.17
CA LEU A 158 0.45 -14.46 13.42
C LEU A 158 1.23 -15.44 14.30
N CYS A 159 1.48 -15.11 15.58
CA CYS A 159 2.19 -15.98 16.51
C CYS A 159 1.37 -17.18 17.01
N GLY A 160 0.08 -17.18 16.80
CA GLY A 160 -0.86 -18.11 17.42
C GLY A 160 -1.32 -17.62 18.79
N GLY A 161 -2.39 -18.21 19.27
CA GLY A 161 -3.09 -17.73 20.47
C GLY A 161 -4.39 -17.01 20.10
N SER A 162 -5.33 -17.03 21.02
CA SER A 162 -6.57 -16.27 20.91
C SER A 162 -6.34 -14.81 21.32
N SER A 163 -7.30 -13.95 21.01
CA SER A 163 -7.27 -12.54 21.47
C SER A 163 -7.15 -12.45 22.99
N LEU A 164 -7.91 -13.27 23.72
CA LEU A 164 -7.86 -13.31 25.18
C LEU A 164 -6.46 -13.67 25.71
N GLU A 165 -5.79 -14.64 25.11
CA GLU A 165 -4.43 -15.03 25.50
C GLU A 165 -3.40 -13.94 25.19
N THR A 166 -3.59 -13.21 24.11
CA THR A 166 -2.78 -12.04 23.78
C THR A 166 -2.96 -10.95 24.83
N ASP A 167 -4.21 -10.66 25.22
CA ASP A 167 -4.53 -9.66 26.23
C ASP A 167 -3.96 -10.07 27.62
N LEU A 168 -4.00 -11.35 27.98
CA LEU A 168 -3.38 -11.87 29.20
C LEU A 168 -1.86 -11.66 29.20
N LEU A 169 -1.20 -11.94 28.07
CA LEU A 169 0.24 -11.69 27.94
C LEU A 169 0.58 -10.21 27.98
N ASP A 170 -0.23 -9.35 27.37
CA ASP A 170 -0.04 -7.89 27.40
C ASP A 170 -0.12 -7.37 28.83
N ASN A 171 -1.18 -7.75 29.57
CA ASN A 171 -1.35 -7.40 30.98
C ASN A 171 -0.18 -7.90 31.84
N PHE A 172 0.24 -9.15 31.65
CA PHE A 172 1.39 -9.72 32.34
C PHE A 172 2.68 -8.92 32.07
N MET A 173 2.96 -8.56 30.83
CA MET A 173 4.15 -7.79 30.46
C MET A 173 4.16 -6.41 31.09
N LEU A 174 3.00 -5.76 31.18
CA LEU A 174 2.83 -4.49 31.88
C LEU A 174 3.03 -4.65 33.38
N ALA A 175 2.36 -5.61 34.04
CA ALA A 175 2.42 -5.82 35.46
C ALA A 175 3.82 -6.26 35.93
N SER A 176 4.48 -7.15 35.18
CA SER A 176 5.83 -7.61 35.48
C SER A 176 6.92 -6.59 35.20
N GLY A 177 6.61 -5.51 34.46
CA GLY A 177 7.57 -4.49 34.04
C GLY A 177 8.63 -5.02 33.10
N LEU A 178 8.24 -5.90 32.17
CA LEU A 178 9.11 -6.42 31.10
C LEU A 178 9.74 -5.25 30.33
N ARG A 179 11.04 -5.32 30.08
CA ARG A 179 11.76 -4.33 29.24
C ARG A 179 12.30 -4.92 27.98
N PHE A 180 12.85 -6.13 28.03
CA PHE A 180 13.48 -6.82 26.93
C PHE A 180 12.93 -8.24 26.79
N ALA A 181 12.78 -8.71 25.55
CA ALA A 181 12.30 -10.06 25.26
C ALA A 181 13.15 -11.16 25.92
N SER A 182 14.46 -10.93 26.12
CA SER A 182 15.37 -11.87 26.80
C SER A 182 14.99 -12.16 28.24
N GLU A 183 14.30 -11.24 28.92
CA GLU A 183 13.85 -11.44 30.30
C GLU A 183 12.75 -12.50 30.43
N LEU A 184 12.03 -12.79 29.32
CA LEU A 184 10.99 -13.85 29.30
C LEU A 184 11.52 -15.25 29.59
N GLU A 185 12.82 -15.48 29.53
CA GLU A 185 13.47 -16.75 29.87
C GLU A 185 13.80 -16.85 31.36
N GLY A 186 13.79 -15.72 32.06
CA GLY A 186 14.15 -15.64 33.47
C GLY A 186 12.97 -15.91 34.41
N GLU A 187 13.10 -16.89 35.27
CA GLU A 187 12.08 -17.22 36.30
C GLU A 187 11.73 -16.02 37.22
N HIS A 188 12.66 -15.08 37.39
CA HIS A 188 12.45 -13.90 38.21
C HIS A 188 11.35 -12.97 37.69
N LEU A 189 11.09 -12.96 36.39
CA LEU A 189 10.06 -12.13 35.79
C LEU A 189 8.66 -12.59 36.26
N TYR A 190 8.42 -13.90 36.26
CA TYR A 190 7.13 -14.50 36.63
C TYR A 190 6.81 -14.38 38.11
N ARG A 191 7.81 -14.13 38.95
CA ARG A 191 7.64 -13.89 40.40
C ARG A 191 7.30 -12.43 40.74
N ARG A 192 7.21 -11.55 39.77
CA ARG A 192 6.83 -10.13 39.95
C ARG A 192 5.33 -9.91 39.99
N VAL A 193 4.55 -10.93 39.67
CA VAL A 193 3.09 -10.96 39.68
C VAL A 193 2.62 -12.08 40.57
N ASP A 194 1.31 -12.22 40.80
CA ASP A 194 0.76 -13.32 41.57
C ASP A 194 1.12 -14.68 40.98
N GLU A 195 1.25 -15.71 41.82
CA GLU A 195 1.75 -17.03 41.43
C GLU A 195 0.88 -17.66 40.32
N GLU A 196 -0.45 -17.56 40.41
CA GLU A 196 -1.39 -18.08 39.42
C GLU A 196 -1.23 -17.37 38.05
N GLU A 197 -1.14 -16.04 38.08
CA GLU A 197 -0.92 -15.22 36.89
C GLU A 197 0.45 -15.49 36.25
N GLY A 198 1.50 -15.63 37.08
CA GLY A 198 2.84 -15.95 36.64
C GLY A 198 2.95 -17.30 35.95
N GLU A 199 2.36 -18.36 36.51
CA GLU A 199 2.38 -19.69 35.88
C GLU A 199 1.50 -19.76 34.62
N ALA A 200 0.37 -19.07 34.57
CA ALA A 200 -0.45 -18.93 33.37
C ALA A 200 0.33 -18.23 32.27
N ALA A 201 0.95 -17.08 32.56
CA ALA A 201 1.77 -16.34 31.62
C ALA A 201 2.96 -17.16 31.13
N LYS A 202 3.65 -17.88 32.00
CA LYS A 202 4.78 -18.76 31.65
C LYS A 202 4.37 -19.86 30.67
N THR A 203 3.19 -20.44 30.85
CA THR A 203 2.63 -21.45 29.96
C THR A 203 2.36 -20.85 28.57
N LEU A 204 1.76 -19.67 28.52
CA LEU A 204 1.49 -18.96 27.27
C LEU A 204 2.78 -18.54 26.55
N VAL A 205 3.76 -18.00 27.28
CA VAL A 205 5.08 -17.63 26.73
C VAL A 205 5.77 -18.86 26.12
N ARG A 206 5.75 -20.00 26.81
CA ARG A 206 6.33 -21.26 26.29
C ARG A 206 5.66 -21.72 25.01
N ARG A 207 4.36 -21.57 24.90
CA ARG A 207 3.58 -22.03 23.74
C ARG A 207 3.65 -21.04 22.57
N ILE A 208 3.56 -19.74 22.82
CA ILE A 208 3.36 -18.72 21.79
C ILE A 208 4.68 -18.04 21.41
N LEU A 209 5.44 -17.56 22.41
CA LEU A 209 6.63 -16.72 22.16
C LEU A 209 7.92 -17.52 22.04
N LYS A 210 8.07 -18.60 22.81
CA LYS A 210 9.29 -19.40 22.79
C LYS A 210 9.66 -19.93 21.38
N PRO A 211 8.72 -20.48 20.58
CA PRO A 211 9.03 -20.88 19.20
C PRO A 211 9.56 -19.71 18.35
N GLN A 212 8.99 -18.52 18.52
CA GLN A 212 9.41 -17.31 17.82
C GLN A 212 10.84 -16.90 18.23
N MET A 213 11.14 -16.95 19.52
CA MET A 213 12.47 -16.64 20.05
C MET A 213 13.53 -17.63 19.57
N GLU A 214 13.21 -18.91 19.52
CA GLU A 214 14.10 -19.97 19.03
C GLU A 214 14.38 -19.81 17.53
N ALA A 215 13.36 -19.56 16.71
CA ALA A 215 13.51 -19.29 15.28
C ALA A 215 14.31 -18.01 15.02
N ALA A 216 14.04 -16.94 15.78
CA ALA A 216 14.80 -15.69 15.70
C ALA A 216 16.29 -15.89 15.99
N ARG A 217 16.64 -16.68 17.01
CA ARG A 217 18.03 -17.03 17.31
C ARG A 217 18.67 -17.88 16.21
N GLN A 218 17.91 -18.80 15.63
CA GLN A 218 18.39 -19.60 14.51
C GLN A 218 18.71 -18.72 13.31
N LEU A 219 17.81 -17.79 12.96
CA LEU A 219 18.07 -16.81 11.89
C LEU A 219 19.34 -15.99 12.13
N ASN A 220 19.57 -15.57 13.38
CA ASN A 220 20.75 -14.77 13.74
C ASN A 220 22.07 -15.56 13.63
N ARG A 221 22.02 -16.89 13.76
CA ARG A 221 23.23 -17.76 13.66
C ARG A 221 23.65 -18.07 12.23
N LEU A 222 22.76 -17.90 11.26
CA LEU A 222 23.06 -18.11 9.87
C LEU A 222 24.01 -17.01 9.37
N ALA A 223 24.94 -17.37 8.50
CA ALA A 223 25.96 -16.45 8.03
C ALA A 223 25.48 -15.65 6.82
N SER A 224 25.06 -16.33 5.75
CA SER A 224 24.81 -15.71 4.46
C SER A 224 23.36 -15.27 4.24
N GLY A 225 23.16 -14.34 3.29
CA GLY A 225 21.85 -13.88 2.87
C GLY A 225 20.95 -15.00 2.32
N PRO A 226 21.44 -15.88 1.42
CA PRO A 226 20.68 -17.03 0.92
C PRO A 226 20.20 -17.98 2.02
N GLU A 227 21.08 -18.32 2.99
CA GLU A 227 20.70 -19.17 4.13
C GLU A 227 19.57 -18.54 4.96
N LYS A 228 19.68 -17.22 5.23
CA LYS A 228 18.66 -16.47 5.96
C LYS A 228 17.33 -16.43 5.19
N SER A 229 17.39 -16.24 3.88
CA SER A 229 16.19 -16.20 3.01
C SER A 229 15.48 -17.55 2.99
N LEU A 230 16.19 -18.64 2.77
CA LEU A 230 15.65 -20.00 2.76
C LEU A 230 15.06 -20.38 4.13
N PHE A 231 15.78 -20.07 5.20
CA PHE A 231 15.28 -20.31 6.55
C PHE A 231 13.98 -19.54 6.82
N LEU A 232 13.96 -18.25 6.49
CA LEU A 232 12.79 -17.43 6.76
C LEU A 232 11.60 -17.87 5.91
N GLN A 233 11.80 -18.25 4.67
CA GLN A 233 10.78 -18.81 3.81
C GLN A 233 10.19 -20.09 4.40
N SER A 234 11.02 -21.07 4.76
CA SER A 234 10.57 -22.30 5.40
C SER A 234 9.88 -22.06 6.74
N TRP A 235 10.38 -21.11 7.55
CA TRP A 235 9.75 -20.72 8.80
C TRP A 235 8.35 -20.14 8.58
N LEU A 236 8.19 -19.23 7.65
CA LEU A 236 6.91 -18.57 7.39
C LEU A 236 5.88 -19.50 6.74
N ASP A 237 6.33 -20.34 5.81
CA ASP A 237 5.44 -21.22 5.03
C ASP A 237 5.03 -22.48 5.81
N GLU A 238 5.97 -23.19 6.40
CA GLU A 238 5.75 -24.51 6.95
C GLU A 238 5.76 -24.54 8.48
N ALA A 239 6.84 -24.04 9.10
CA ALA A 239 7.10 -24.32 10.51
C ALA A 239 6.21 -23.50 11.47
N SER A 240 5.87 -22.27 11.13
CA SER A 240 5.10 -21.36 12.01
C SER A 240 3.59 -21.36 11.75
N GLY A 241 3.14 -21.88 10.63
CA GLY A 241 1.75 -21.83 10.17
C GLY A 241 1.27 -20.41 9.87
N ILE A 242 2.19 -19.46 9.61
CA ILE A 242 1.86 -18.04 9.32
C ILE A 242 1.07 -17.95 8.04
N ARG A 243 1.43 -18.70 7.00
CA ARG A 243 0.69 -18.75 5.74
C ARG A 243 -0.78 -19.09 5.95
N GLU A 244 -1.07 -20.19 6.66
CA GLU A 244 -2.45 -20.62 6.94
C GLU A 244 -3.24 -19.56 7.72
N LYS A 245 -2.58 -18.86 8.66
CA LYS A 245 -3.20 -17.77 9.43
C LYS A 245 -3.52 -16.57 8.54
N LEU A 246 -2.61 -16.19 7.65
CA LEU A 246 -2.84 -15.12 6.67
C LEU A 246 -3.99 -15.46 5.73
N GLU A 247 -4.05 -16.69 5.23
CA GLU A 247 -5.16 -17.18 4.39
C GLU A 247 -6.50 -17.15 5.15
N THR A 248 -6.49 -17.60 6.41
CA THR A 248 -7.68 -17.55 7.28
C THR A 248 -8.15 -16.12 7.53
N MET A 249 -7.23 -15.19 7.84
CA MET A 249 -7.53 -13.77 8.01
C MET A 249 -8.10 -13.15 6.73
N ALA A 250 -7.52 -13.45 5.57
CA ALA A 250 -8.01 -12.95 4.29
C ALA A 250 -9.42 -13.48 3.97
N LEU A 251 -9.70 -14.75 4.25
CA LEU A 251 -11.03 -15.34 4.09
C LEU A 251 -12.06 -14.70 5.02
N GLN A 252 -11.69 -14.42 6.27
CA GLN A 252 -12.57 -13.76 7.24
C GLN A 252 -12.89 -12.33 6.79
N LEU A 253 -11.88 -11.53 6.42
CA LEU A 253 -12.06 -10.17 5.91
C LEU A 253 -12.95 -10.14 4.66
N ASN A 254 -12.81 -11.10 3.75
CA ASN A 254 -13.69 -11.20 2.59
C ASN A 254 -15.14 -11.47 2.98
N ARG A 255 -15.40 -12.31 4.01
CA ARG A 255 -16.76 -12.56 4.53
C ARG A 255 -17.36 -11.33 5.19
N GLU A 256 -16.53 -10.50 5.82
CA GLU A 256 -16.92 -9.23 6.46
C GLU A 256 -17.08 -8.09 5.43
N GLY A 257 -16.79 -8.33 4.14
CA GLY A 257 -16.88 -7.33 3.07
C GLY A 257 -15.65 -6.41 2.99
N GLU A 258 -14.56 -6.72 3.70
CA GLU A 258 -13.31 -5.96 3.70
C GLU A 258 -12.32 -6.53 2.65
N SER A 259 -12.78 -6.69 1.42
CA SER A 259 -12.01 -7.34 0.34
C SER A 259 -10.68 -6.67 0.03
N ASP A 260 -10.58 -5.34 0.22
CA ASP A 260 -9.32 -4.62 -0.02
C ASP A 260 -8.25 -4.96 1.02
N ARG A 261 -8.66 -5.17 2.28
CA ARG A 261 -7.75 -5.62 3.34
C ARG A 261 -7.34 -7.07 3.15
N ALA A 262 -8.29 -7.91 2.71
CA ALA A 262 -7.99 -9.30 2.35
C ALA A 262 -6.97 -9.37 1.21
N LEU A 263 -7.15 -8.53 0.18
CA LEU A 263 -6.22 -8.44 -0.94
C LEU A 263 -4.83 -7.97 -0.48
N LEU A 264 -4.76 -6.97 0.41
CA LEU A 264 -3.50 -6.49 0.98
C LEU A 264 -2.72 -7.63 1.67
N ILE A 265 -3.41 -8.50 2.40
CA ILE A 265 -2.79 -9.67 3.04
C ILE A 265 -2.18 -10.60 1.99
N SER A 266 -2.94 -10.97 0.95
CA SER A 266 -2.44 -11.84 -0.12
C SER A 266 -1.25 -11.24 -0.86
N LEU A 267 -1.34 -9.95 -1.21
CA LEU A 267 -0.26 -9.23 -1.88
C LEU A 267 0.98 -9.09 -1.00
N SER A 268 0.82 -8.93 0.32
CA SER A 268 1.95 -8.86 1.24
C SER A 268 2.70 -10.19 1.33
N TRP A 269 2.00 -11.31 1.23
CA TRP A 269 2.61 -12.63 1.17
C TRP A 269 3.43 -12.84 -0.11
N GLU A 270 2.82 -12.58 -1.27
CA GLU A 270 3.50 -12.70 -2.57
C GLU A 270 4.72 -11.79 -2.64
N ALA A 271 4.59 -10.54 -2.17
CA ALA A 271 5.69 -9.58 -2.12
C ALA A 271 6.83 -10.06 -1.20
N CYS A 272 6.49 -10.69 -0.08
CA CYS A 272 7.48 -11.23 0.86
C CYS A 272 8.29 -12.37 0.22
N LEU A 273 7.60 -13.35 -0.39
CA LEU A 273 8.28 -14.45 -1.07
C LEU A 273 9.21 -13.94 -2.17
N LYS A 274 8.73 -13.00 -2.98
CA LYS A 274 9.53 -12.39 -4.05
C LYS A 274 10.74 -11.65 -3.49
N ALA A 275 10.60 -10.88 -2.42
CA ALA A 275 11.71 -10.17 -1.79
C ALA A 275 12.77 -11.12 -1.22
N LEU A 276 12.35 -12.25 -0.65
CA LEU A 276 13.27 -13.29 -0.16
C LEU A 276 14.02 -14.01 -1.30
N GLU A 277 13.34 -14.30 -2.40
CA GLU A 277 13.91 -14.89 -3.60
C GLU A 277 14.95 -13.94 -4.24
N GLU A 278 14.58 -12.68 -4.47
CA GLU A 278 15.47 -11.65 -4.99
C GLU A 278 16.69 -11.43 -4.06
N ALA A 279 16.49 -11.42 -2.74
CA ALA A 279 17.58 -11.30 -1.78
C ALA A 279 18.52 -12.50 -1.85
N SER A 280 18.00 -13.72 -2.02
CA SER A 280 18.80 -14.94 -2.18
C SER A 280 19.68 -14.87 -3.44
N ASP A 281 19.14 -14.33 -4.54
CA ASP A 281 19.86 -14.25 -5.82
C ASP A 281 20.94 -13.15 -5.82
N ILE A 282 20.70 -12.03 -5.14
CA ILE A 282 21.57 -10.85 -5.19
C ILE A 282 22.69 -10.91 -4.15
N LEU A 283 22.42 -11.43 -2.95
CA LEU A 283 23.33 -11.26 -1.80
C LEU A 283 24.55 -12.17 -1.82
N GLY A 284 24.58 -13.22 -2.63
CA GLY A 284 25.72 -14.15 -2.66
C GLY A 284 26.01 -14.80 -1.29
N GLU A 285 27.20 -15.45 -1.17
CA GLU A 285 27.61 -16.21 0.03
C GLU A 285 28.32 -15.35 1.10
N GLN A 286 28.30 -14.02 0.99
CA GLN A 286 28.95 -13.15 1.96
C GLN A 286 28.21 -13.15 3.30
N ASP A 287 29.00 -13.02 4.37
CA ASP A 287 28.43 -12.85 5.72
C ASP A 287 27.63 -11.57 5.81
N LEU A 288 26.40 -11.69 6.24
CA LEU A 288 25.46 -10.59 6.39
C LEU A 288 24.87 -10.60 7.80
N SER A 289 24.89 -9.47 8.48
CA SER A 289 24.23 -9.37 9.78
C SER A 289 22.71 -9.51 9.64
N VAL A 290 22.04 -9.99 10.68
CA VAL A 290 20.56 -10.06 10.66
C VAL A 290 19.92 -8.67 10.58
N ALA A 291 20.57 -7.63 11.07
CA ALA A 291 20.10 -6.26 10.99
C ALA A 291 20.10 -5.73 9.55
N ASP A 292 21.22 -5.95 8.81
CA ASP A 292 21.35 -5.55 7.41
C ASP A 292 20.38 -6.36 6.53
N PHE A 293 20.25 -7.66 6.79
CA PHE A 293 19.28 -8.51 6.09
C PHE A 293 17.85 -8.02 6.31
N ALA A 294 17.48 -7.67 7.56
CA ALA A 294 16.19 -7.12 7.89
C ALA A 294 15.90 -5.81 7.17
N GLU A 295 16.88 -4.90 7.12
CA GLU A 295 16.75 -3.62 6.42
C GLU A 295 16.51 -3.82 4.93
N LEU A 296 17.23 -4.74 4.29
CA LEU A 296 17.04 -5.08 2.88
C LEU A 296 15.62 -5.61 2.62
N ILE A 297 15.17 -6.62 3.37
CA ILE A 297 13.84 -7.20 3.18
C ILE A 297 12.73 -6.18 3.44
N ILE A 298 12.82 -5.43 4.54
CA ILE A 298 11.81 -4.42 4.88
C ILE A 298 11.79 -3.29 3.85
N SER A 299 12.96 -2.85 3.35
CA SER A 299 13.04 -1.81 2.32
C SER A 299 12.48 -2.29 0.98
N ALA A 300 12.77 -3.53 0.58
CA ALA A 300 12.20 -4.15 -0.61
C ALA A 300 10.66 -4.21 -0.54
N LEU A 301 10.11 -4.58 0.62
CA LEU A 301 8.66 -4.63 0.84
C LEU A 301 8.00 -3.25 0.86
N ARG A 302 8.64 -2.25 1.45
CA ARG A 302 8.15 -0.86 1.46
C ARG A 302 8.12 -0.22 0.07
N GLY A 303 9.09 -0.55 -0.76
CA GLY A 303 9.18 -0.07 -2.14
C GLY A 303 8.08 -0.63 -3.05
N GLN A 304 7.50 -1.76 -2.68
CA GLN A 304 6.44 -2.37 -3.47
C GLN A 304 5.09 -1.69 -3.20
N ARG A 305 4.47 -1.25 -4.28
CA ARG A 305 3.10 -0.76 -4.30
C ARG A 305 2.26 -1.71 -5.16
N PRO A 306 1.85 -2.84 -4.60
CA PRO A 306 1.08 -3.79 -5.39
C PRO A 306 -0.23 -3.16 -5.81
N GLY A 307 -0.45 -3.08 -7.12
CA GLY A 307 -1.73 -2.69 -7.70
C GLY A 307 -2.70 -3.84 -7.58
N GLY A 308 -3.77 -3.67 -6.83
CA GLY A 308 -4.83 -4.68 -6.77
C GLY A 308 -5.56 -4.79 -8.09
N ILE A 309 -5.75 -6.03 -8.60
CA ILE A 309 -6.70 -6.31 -9.67
C ILE A 309 -8.09 -6.32 -9.04
N PRO A 310 -9.09 -5.58 -9.57
CA PRO A 310 -10.42 -5.55 -8.99
C PRO A 310 -11.03 -6.96 -8.96
N LEU A 311 -11.41 -7.45 -7.78
CA LEU A 311 -12.18 -8.68 -7.60
C LEU A 311 -13.65 -8.50 -7.99
N GLY A 312 -13.90 -7.90 -9.14
CA GLY A 312 -15.25 -7.66 -9.66
C GLY A 312 -15.27 -6.47 -10.61
N ILE A 313 -15.98 -6.64 -11.72
CA ILE A 313 -16.03 -5.65 -12.80
C ILE A 313 -16.97 -4.48 -12.45
N ASP A 314 -17.97 -4.70 -11.59
CA ASP A 314 -19.02 -3.72 -11.29
C ASP A 314 -18.91 -3.17 -9.86
N ARG A 315 -17.90 -2.32 -9.62
CA ARG A 315 -17.68 -1.61 -8.35
C ARG A 315 -17.54 -0.11 -8.59
N VAL A 316 -17.92 0.70 -7.61
CA VAL A 316 -17.59 2.14 -7.55
C VAL A 316 -16.09 2.26 -7.38
N ARG A 317 -15.42 3.00 -8.26
CA ARG A 317 -13.97 3.20 -8.14
C ARG A 317 -13.65 4.44 -7.32
N VAL A 318 -12.73 4.24 -6.38
CA VAL A 318 -12.21 5.29 -5.51
C VAL A 318 -10.70 5.37 -5.67
N GLY A 319 -10.19 6.57 -5.77
CA GLY A 319 -8.74 6.78 -5.89
C GLY A 319 -8.33 8.24 -5.72
N GLY A 320 -7.04 8.49 -5.73
CA GLY A 320 -6.51 9.85 -5.79
C GLY A 320 -6.89 10.54 -7.10
N LEU A 321 -6.91 11.87 -7.09
CA LEU A 321 -7.35 12.67 -8.24
C LEU A 321 -6.63 12.27 -9.54
N ARG A 322 -5.30 12.09 -9.49
CA ARG A 322 -4.50 11.70 -10.68
C ARG A 322 -4.85 10.32 -11.22
N GLN A 323 -5.20 9.38 -10.34
CA GLN A 323 -5.58 8.03 -10.74
C GLN A 323 -6.94 8.02 -11.42
N MET A 324 -7.87 8.84 -10.92
CA MET A 324 -9.22 8.93 -11.44
C MET A 324 -9.33 9.69 -12.77
N LEU A 325 -8.37 10.55 -13.11
CA LEU A 325 -8.30 11.22 -14.43
C LEU A 325 -8.23 10.26 -15.62
N LEU A 326 -7.71 9.05 -15.38
CA LEU A 326 -7.54 8.03 -16.43
C LEU A 326 -8.69 7.02 -16.47
N TYR A 327 -9.68 7.19 -15.61
CA TYR A 327 -10.79 6.26 -15.50
C TYR A 327 -12.05 6.79 -16.20
N PRO A 328 -12.58 6.08 -17.19
CA PRO A 328 -13.83 6.47 -17.84
C PRO A 328 -15.00 6.25 -16.88
N CYS A 329 -15.58 7.31 -16.39
CA CYS A 329 -16.80 7.28 -15.58
C CYS A 329 -17.83 8.27 -16.15
N ARG A 330 -19.12 7.98 -15.93
CA ARG A 330 -20.20 8.88 -16.30
C ARG A 330 -20.48 9.92 -15.21
N TRP A 331 -20.21 9.55 -13.94
CA TRP A 331 -20.32 10.42 -12.78
C TRP A 331 -19.02 10.37 -11.99
N LEU A 332 -18.42 11.54 -11.76
CA LEU A 332 -17.22 11.70 -10.95
C LEU A 332 -17.56 12.60 -9.76
N PHE A 333 -17.36 12.06 -8.55
CA PHE A 333 -17.40 12.83 -7.32
C PHE A 333 -15.98 13.24 -6.97
N ILE A 334 -15.73 14.53 -6.77
CA ILE A 334 -14.44 15.06 -6.31
C ILE A 334 -14.64 15.50 -4.86
N LEU A 335 -13.94 14.85 -3.94
CA LEU A 335 -14.10 15.05 -2.50
C LEU A 335 -12.87 15.69 -1.89
N GLY A 336 -13.11 16.54 -0.88
CA GLY A 336 -12.03 17.27 -0.21
C GLY A 336 -11.49 18.46 -1.02
N ALA A 337 -12.26 19.00 -1.95
CA ALA A 337 -11.90 20.16 -2.76
C ALA A 337 -11.94 21.44 -1.91
N LYS A 338 -10.87 21.69 -1.14
CA LYS A 338 -10.71 22.87 -0.27
C LYS A 338 -9.64 23.79 -0.84
N ALA A 339 -9.75 25.10 -0.57
CA ALA A 339 -8.71 26.06 -0.92
C ALA A 339 -7.33 25.60 -0.40
N GLY A 340 -6.31 25.65 -1.26
CA GLY A 340 -4.97 25.17 -0.96
C GLY A 340 -4.76 23.65 -1.09
N THR A 341 -5.83 22.87 -1.24
CA THR A 341 -5.75 21.43 -1.53
C THR A 341 -6.13 21.15 -2.99
N PHE A 342 -7.17 21.83 -3.49
CA PHE A 342 -7.58 21.72 -4.88
C PHE A 342 -8.21 23.05 -5.36
N PRO A 343 -7.68 23.67 -6.44
CA PRO A 343 -6.41 23.28 -7.05
C PRO A 343 -5.25 23.39 -6.05
N PRO A 344 -4.21 22.53 -6.17
CA PRO A 344 -3.04 22.66 -5.34
C PRO A 344 -2.45 24.05 -5.55
N GLY A 345 -2.06 24.72 -4.47
CA GLY A 345 -1.32 25.97 -4.57
C GLY A 345 -0.09 25.76 -5.44
N LEU A 346 0.22 26.70 -6.31
CA LEU A 346 1.47 26.64 -7.08
C LEU A 346 2.61 26.50 -6.07
N PRO A 347 3.47 25.48 -6.18
CA PRO A 347 4.63 25.40 -5.32
C PRO A 347 5.41 26.69 -5.51
N ALA A 348 5.90 27.26 -4.42
CA ALA A 348 6.86 28.35 -4.48
C ALA A 348 8.15 27.79 -5.09
N GLU A 349 8.21 27.74 -6.42
CA GLU A 349 9.34 27.20 -7.15
C GLU A 349 10.48 28.24 -7.19
N GLY A 350 11.51 27.98 -6.37
CA GLY A 350 12.78 28.66 -6.47
C GLY A 350 12.84 30.06 -5.85
N LEU A 351 13.94 30.76 -6.14
CA LEU A 351 14.25 32.11 -5.65
C LEU A 351 13.37 33.22 -6.24
N LEU A 352 12.65 32.92 -7.34
CA LEU A 352 11.79 33.90 -8.03
C LEU A 352 10.34 33.39 -8.00
N GLN A 353 9.41 34.26 -7.61
CA GLN A 353 7.97 34.00 -7.74
C GLN A 353 7.54 34.02 -9.22
N ASN A 354 6.46 33.32 -9.57
CA ASN A 354 5.98 33.27 -10.96
C ASN A 354 5.76 34.66 -11.56
N ARG A 355 5.27 35.60 -10.78
CA ARG A 355 5.10 36.99 -11.20
C ARG A 355 6.42 37.68 -11.57
N GLU A 356 7.48 37.43 -10.81
CA GLU A 356 8.82 37.97 -11.09
C GLU A 356 9.43 37.34 -12.34
N ARG A 357 9.12 36.03 -12.61
CA ARG A 357 9.51 35.36 -13.86
C ARG A 357 8.80 35.94 -15.07
N GLU A 358 7.48 36.16 -14.97
CA GLU A 358 6.69 36.81 -16.03
C GLU A 358 7.20 38.24 -16.33
N GLU A 359 7.55 38.99 -15.29
CA GLU A 359 8.14 40.33 -15.45
C GLU A 359 9.52 40.25 -16.14
N ILE A 360 10.36 39.30 -15.81
CA ILE A 360 11.66 39.07 -16.47
C ILE A 360 11.50 38.61 -17.89
N GLU A 361 10.58 37.68 -18.19
CA GLU A 361 10.29 37.24 -19.54
C GLU A 361 9.78 38.41 -20.43
N ALA A 362 8.85 39.19 -19.90
CA ALA A 362 8.34 40.39 -20.62
C ALA A 362 9.44 41.43 -20.90
N LEU A 363 10.42 41.54 -20.00
CA LEU A 363 11.59 42.43 -20.22
C LEU A 363 12.57 41.86 -21.24
N SER A 364 12.70 40.51 -21.30
CA SER A 364 13.61 39.85 -22.25
C SER A 364 13.08 39.83 -23.69
N GLU A 365 11.77 39.96 -23.89
CA GLU A 365 11.14 40.06 -25.23
C GLU A 365 11.23 41.49 -25.82
N GLN A 366 11.65 42.51 -24.99
CA GLN A 366 11.81 43.89 -25.42
C GLN A 366 13.25 44.22 -25.83
N ILE A 367 14.19 43.29 -25.70
CA ILE A 367 15.60 43.43 -26.09
C ILE A 367 15.85 42.59 -27.35
#